data_68642238e955570a1a5784639fd7fe12
#
_entry.id   68642238e955570a1a5784639fd7fe12
#
_cell.length_a   1.000
_cell.length_b   1.000
_cell.length_c   1.000
_cell.angle_alpha   90.00
_cell.angle_beta   90.00
_cell.angle_gamma   90.00
#
_symmetry.space_group_name_H-M   'P 1'
#
loop_
_entity.id
_entity.type
_entity.pdbx_description
1 polymer ?
#
loop_
_entity_poly.entity_id
_entity_poly.type
_entity_poly.pdbx_seq_one_letter_code
_entity_poly.pdbx_strand_id
1 'polypeptide(L)'
;LGTFSKTLFPALRIGFMVMPPALADAAQDAIGALLRGGHRAEQRALASFIEKGHYARHLAAMRRLYRKRQQQLREALAQEITVPCDVLGGGGGMHLTVAMEGVNDRTLAQQARQFQLAPAALSHFYLDPQRARSGLVLGYGNTSASRYLPALRTLNRLIAQHRRA
;
A
#
# COMPACT_ATOMS: atom_id res chain seq x y z
N LEU A 1 -16.19 9.50 3.36
CA LEU A 1 -15.23 9.78 2.29
C LEU A 1 -14.70 8.50 1.71
N GLY A 2 -14.51 8.45 0.39
CA GLY A 2 -13.88 7.35 -0.31
C GLY A 2 -13.04 7.83 -1.49
N THR A 3 -12.20 6.94 -2.03
CA THR A 3 -11.34 7.26 -3.18
C THR A 3 -11.22 6.09 -4.13
N PHE A 4 -11.13 6.37 -5.41
CA PHE A 4 -10.83 5.37 -6.44
C PHE A 4 -9.33 5.19 -6.68
N SER A 5 -8.47 5.99 -6.05
CA SER A 5 -7.02 5.93 -6.22
C SER A 5 -6.38 4.59 -5.86
N LYS A 6 -6.95 3.85 -4.93
CA LYS A 6 -6.44 2.52 -4.51
C LYS A 6 -7.19 1.37 -5.17
N THR A 7 -8.39 1.61 -5.65
CA THR A 7 -9.22 0.57 -6.28
C THR A 7 -9.10 0.55 -7.79
N LEU A 8 -8.68 1.65 -8.41
CA LEU A 8 -8.34 1.77 -9.82
C LEU A 8 -6.87 2.16 -9.98
N PHE A 9 -6.58 3.47 -10.07
CA PHE A 9 -5.20 3.95 -10.14
C PHE A 9 -5.08 5.38 -9.58
N PRO A 10 -3.93 5.73 -8.96
CA PRO A 10 -3.76 6.99 -8.23
C PRO A 10 -3.92 8.25 -9.10
N ALA A 11 -3.52 8.19 -10.37
CA ALA A 11 -3.58 9.34 -11.27
C ALA A 11 -5.01 9.75 -11.67
N LEU A 12 -6.01 8.90 -11.42
CA LEU A 12 -7.41 9.22 -11.68
C LEU A 12 -7.90 10.42 -10.82
N ARG A 13 -7.37 10.59 -9.62
CA ARG A 13 -7.66 11.71 -8.70
C ARG A 13 -9.14 11.94 -8.42
N ILE A 14 -9.96 10.90 -8.46
CA ILE A 14 -11.38 10.96 -8.13
C ILE A 14 -11.64 10.29 -6.78
N GLY A 15 -12.39 10.99 -5.94
CA GLY A 15 -12.95 10.50 -4.70
C GLY A 15 -14.43 10.82 -4.62
N PHE A 16 -15.07 10.39 -3.55
CA PHE A 16 -16.47 10.68 -3.27
C PHE A 16 -16.68 10.95 -1.77
N MET A 17 -17.71 11.74 -1.50
CA MET A 17 -18.15 12.03 -0.15
C MET A 17 -19.64 11.72 -0.06
N VAL A 18 -20.02 10.98 0.97
CA VAL A 18 -21.42 10.78 1.35
C VAL A 18 -21.74 11.79 2.43
N MET A 19 -22.80 12.55 2.26
CA MET A 19 -23.21 13.59 3.18
C MET A 19 -24.73 13.58 3.38
N PRO A 20 -25.24 14.17 4.47
CA PRO A 20 -26.67 14.38 4.66
C PRO A 20 -27.26 15.23 3.52
N PRO A 21 -28.50 14.94 3.07
CA PRO A 21 -29.16 15.70 2.01
C PRO A 21 -29.19 17.23 2.24
N ALA A 22 -29.35 17.65 3.50
CA ALA A 22 -29.37 19.06 3.87
C ALA A 22 -28.07 19.83 3.54
N LEU A 23 -26.95 19.14 3.34
CA LEU A 23 -25.65 19.73 2.99
C LEU A 23 -25.31 19.57 1.50
N ALA A 24 -26.15 18.90 0.71
CA ALA A 24 -25.81 18.53 -0.67
C ALA A 24 -25.64 19.77 -1.56
N ASP A 25 -26.56 20.72 -1.50
CA ASP A 25 -26.53 21.94 -2.34
C ASP A 25 -25.33 22.84 -1.99
N ALA A 26 -25.11 23.09 -0.70
CA ALA A 26 -23.95 23.88 -0.25
C ALA A 26 -22.61 23.21 -0.65
N ALA A 27 -22.53 21.89 -0.57
CA ALA A 27 -21.34 21.17 -1.00
C ALA A 27 -21.16 21.18 -2.53
N GLN A 28 -22.24 21.11 -3.29
CA GLN A 28 -22.20 21.21 -4.76
C GLN A 28 -21.69 22.58 -5.19
N ASP A 29 -22.18 23.66 -4.58
CA ASP A 29 -21.75 25.03 -4.84
C ASP A 29 -20.25 25.21 -4.49
N ALA A 30 -19.84 24.74 -3.32
CA ALA A 30 -18.44 24.80 -2.89
C ALA A 30 -17.51 24.02 -3.84
N ILE A 31 -17.90 22.81 -4.27
CA ILE A 31 -17.14 22.02 -5.25
C ILE A 31 -17.10 22.72 -6.60
N GLY A 32 -18.20 23.31 -7.04
CA GLY A 32 -18.28 24.10 -8.27
C GLY A 32 -17.31 25.28 -8.27
N ALA A 33 -17.28 26.03 -7.16
CA ALA A 33 -16.38 27.16 -6.98
C ALA A 33 -14.89 26.74 -6.93
N LEU A 34 -14.57 25.65 -6.22
CA LEU A 34 -13.20 25.17 -6.04
C LEU A 34 -12.62 24.51 -7.31
N LEU A 35 -13.42 23.68 -7.98
CA LEU A 35 -12.92 22.85 -9.10
C LEU A 35 -13.24 23.47 -10.48
N ARG A 36 -14.00 24.54 -10.54
CA ARG A 36 -14.38 25.23 -11.80
C ARG A 36 -14.80 24.26 -12.91
N GLY A 37 -15.55 23.20 -12.54
CA GLY A 37 -16.04 22.19 -13.46
C GLY A 37 -15.03 21.12 -13.90
N GLY A 38 -13.87 20.98 -13.23
CA GLY A 38 -12.84 20.01 -13.56
C GLY A 38 -13.28 18.54 -13.45
N HIS A 39 -12.60 17.67 -14.20
CA HIS A 39 -12.75 16.20 -14.21
C HIS A 39 -14.12 15.62 -14.60
N ARG A 40 -14.96 16.37 -15.33
CA ARG A 40 -16.29 15.90 -15.74
C ARG A 40 -16.24 14.70 -16.67
N ALA A 41 -15.26 14.68 -17.58
CA ALA A 41 -15.11 13.57 -18.53
C ALA A 41 -14.72 12.27 -17.81
N GLU A 42 -13.78 12.37 -16.87
CA GLU A 42 -13.32 11.24 -16.06
C GLU A 42 -14.43 10.74 -15.13
N GLN A 43 -15.22 11.63 -14.54
CA GLN A 43 -16.36 11.25 -13.70
C GLN A 43 -17.43 10.51 -14.53
N ARG A 44 -17.75 10.97 -15.73
CA ARG A 44 -18.71 10.30 -16.64
C ARG A 44 -18.17 8.94 -17.09
N ALA A 45 -16.89 8.85 -17.44
CA ALA A 45 -16.25 7.60 -17.80
C ALA A 45 -16.31 6.59 -16.62
N LEU A 46 -16.03 7.06 -15.41
CA LEU A 46 -16.12 6.23 -14.20
C LEU A 46 -17.55 5.78 -13.92
N ALA A 47 -18.53 6.68 -14.04
CA ALA A 47 -19.94 6.33 -13.88
C ALA A 47 -20.35 5.22 -14.86
N SER A 48 -20.06 5.38 -16.15
CA SER A 48 -20.32 4.35 -17.16
C SER A 48 -19.58 3.02 -16.88
N PHE A 49 -18.34 3.09 -16.36
CA PHE A 49 -17.56 1.91 -15.98
C PHE A 49 -18.20 1.15 -14.81
N ILE A 50 -18.80 1.87 -13.87
CA ILE A 50 -19.54 1.30 -12.74
C ILE A 50 -20.86 0.71 -13.22
N GLU A 51 -21.67 1.47 -13.96
CA GLU A 51 -23.00 1.07 -14.43
C GLU A 51 -22.96 -0.18 -15.32
N LYS A 52 -21.95 -0.31 -16.19
CA LYS A 52 -21.72 -1.49 -17.03
C LYS A 52 -21.15 -2.70 -16.27
N GLY A 53 -20.96 -2.60 -14.95
CA GLY A 53 -20.45 -3.67 -14.11
C GLY A 53 -18.95 -3.96 -14.28
N HIS A 54 -18.21 -3.15 -15.06
CA HIS A 54 -16.78 -3.33 -15.26
C HIS A 54 -15.99 -3.12 -13.96
N TYR A 55 -16.40 -2.14 -13.15
CA TYR A 55 -15.77 -1.86 -11.85
C TYR A 55 -15.88 -3.05 -10.89
N ALA A 56 -17.05 -3.66 -10.77
CA ALA A 56 -17.26 -4.82 -9.92
C ALA A 56 -16.39 -6.01 -10.37
N ARG A 57 -16.32 -6.28 -11.67
CA ARG A 57 -15.44 -7.33 -12.23
C ARG A 57 -13.96 -7.05 -11.96
N HIS A 58 -13.54 -5.78 -12.14
CA HIS A 58 -12.17 -5.35 -11.82
C HIS A 58 -11.83 -5.59 -10.34
N LEU A 59 -12.69 -5.16 -9.41
CA LEU A 59 -12.48 -5.39 -7.98
C LEU A 59 -12.36 -6.86 -7.62
N ALA A 60 -13.23 -7.71 -8.19
CA ALA A 60 -13.18 -9.15 -7.95
C ALA A 60 -11.86 -9.76 -8.47
N ALA A 61 -11.39 -9.34 -9.64
CA ALA A 61 -10.11 -9.79 -10.20
C ALA A 61 -8.92 -9.34 -9.34
N MET A 62 -8.90 -8.06 -8.92
CA MET A 62 -7.83 -7.51 -8.08
C MET A 62 -7.78 -8.15 -6.69
N ARG A 63 -8.93 -8.43 -6.07
CA ARG A 63 -8.99 -9.14 -4.79
C ARG A 63 -8.35 -10.53 -4.88
N ARG A 64 -8.62 -11.28 -5.95
CA ARG A 64 -7.99 -12.60 -6.18
C ARG A 64 -6.49 -12.48 -6.38
N LEU A 65 -6.07 -11.52 -7.22
CA LEU A 65 -4.65 -11.28 -7.52
C LEU A 65 -3.86 -10.89 -6.27
N TYR A 66 -4.36 -9.93 -5.49
CA TYR A 66 -3.67 -9.45 -4.30
C TYR A 66 -3.64 -10.48 -3.18
N ARG A 67 -4.69 -11.28 -3.02
CA ARG A 67 -4.69 -12.41 -2.07
C ARG A 67 -3.58 -13.41 -2.42
N LYS A 68 -3.46 -13.79 -3.70
CA LYS A 68 -2.41 -14.69 -4.18
C LYS A 68 -1.02 -14.10 -3.93
N ARG A 69 -0.79 -12.84 -4.29
CA ARG A 69 0.50 -12.17 -4.09
C ARG A 69 0.87 -12.03 -2.61
N GLN A 70 -0.10 -11.71 -1.77
CA GLN A 70 0.11 -11.63 -0.33
C GLN A 70 0.54 -12.97 0.26
N GLN A 71 -0.15 -14.05 -0.11
CA GLN A 71 0.20 -15.40 0.34
C GLN A 71 1.62 -15.77 -0.11
N GLN A 72 1.95 -15.55 -1.37
CA GLN A 72 3.30 -15.80 -1.91
C GLN A 72 4.38 -14.99 -1.21
N LEU A 73 4.11 -13.72 -0.87
CA LEU A 73 5.06 -12.92 -0.09
C LEU A 73 5.21 -13.45 1.34
N ARG A 74 4.14 -13.91 1.99
CA ARG A 74 4.22 -14.52 3.33
C ARG A 74 5.04 -15.80 3.33
N GLU A 75 4.83 -16.65 2.35
CA GLU A 75 5.60 -17.90 2.16
C GLU A 75 7.08 -17.59 1.95
N ALA A 76 7.39 -16.61 1.10
CA ALA A 76 8.76 -16.19 0.85
C ALA A 76 9.41 -15.53 2.09
N LEU A 77 8.66 -14.76 2.88
CA LEU A 77 9.14 -14.21 4.17
C LEU A 77 9.49 -15.32 5.15
N ALA A 78 8.62 -16.31 5.31
CA ALA A 78 8.87 -17.45 6.20
C ALA A 78 10.08 -18.28 5.76
N GLN A 79 10.37 -18.34 4.46
CA GLN A 79 11.50 -19.07 3.91
C GLN A 79 12.84 -18.32 4.06
N GLU A 80 12.84 -17.00 3.85
CA GLU A 80 14.08 -16.24 3.65
C GLU A 80 14.48 -15.38 4.86
N ILE A 81 13.52 -14.90 5.68
CA ILE A 81 13.84 -14.07 6.84
C ILE A 81 14.12 -14.96 8.05
N THR A 82 15.37 -14.95 8.48
CA THR A 82 15.86 -15.81 9.57
C THR A 82 15.87 -15.15 10.95
N VAL A 83 15.66 -13.82 10.98
CA VAL A 83 15.58 -13.09 12.26
C VAL A 83 14.18 -13.19 12.85
N PRO A 84 14.04 -13.20 14.19
CA PRO A 84 12.73 -13.12 14.82
C PRO A 84 11.96 -11.87 14.35
N CYS A 85 10.77 -12.06 13.81
CA CYS A 85 9.94 -10.98 13.33
C CYS A 85 8.45 -11.33 13.40
N ASP A 86 7.61 -10.29 13.54
CA ASP A 86 6.16 -10.39 13.46
C ASP A 86 5.69 -9.93 12.08
N VAL A 87 5.05 -10.81 11.33
CA VAL A 87 4.44 -10.44 10.05
C VAL A 87 3.00 -10.02 10.27
N LEU A 88 2.77 -8.71 10.30
CA LEU A 88 1.50 -8.07 10.57
C LEU A 88 0.77 -7.68 9.27
N GLY A 89 -0.55 -7.53 9.37
CA GLY A 89 -1.42 -7.21 8.24
C GLY A 89 -2.02 -8.48 7.62
N GLY A 90 -2.91 -8.31 6.65
CA GLY A 90 -3.51 -9.44 5.95
C GLY A 90 -5.02 -9.42 5.82
N GLY A 91 -5.72 -8.59 6.59
CA GLY A 91 -7.17 -8.38 6.43
C GLY A 91 -7.52 -7.55 5.18
N GLY A 92 -6.53 -6.91 4.53
CA GLY A 92 -6.72 -6.07 3.35
C GLY A 92 -5.47 -5.28 3.00
N GLY A 93 -5.61 -4.38 2.02
CA GLY A 93 -4.51 -3.52 1.57
C GLY A 93 -3.57 -4.19 0.57
N MET A 94 -2.40 -3.58 0.38
CA MET A 94 -1.37 -4.00 -0.60
C MET A 94 0.02 -4.09 0.04
N HIS A 95 0.09 -4.12 1.39
CA HIS A 95 1.33 -4.12 2.15
C HIS A 95 1.27 -5.18 3.27
N LEU A 96 2.41 -5.75 3.59
CA LEU A 96 2.66 -6.48 4.83
C LEU A 96 3.69 -5.69 5.65
N THR A 97 3.51 -5.70 6.96
CA THR A 97 4.48 -5.12 7.89
C THR A 97 5.28 -6.25 8.52
N VAL A 98 6.59 -6.17 8.45
CA VAL A 98 7.52 -7.08 9.10
C VAL A 98 8.17 -6.32 10.24
N ALA A 99 7.64 -6.46 11.45
CA ALA A 99 8.19 -5.83 12.64
C ALA A 99 9.32 -6.70 13.20
N MET A 100 10.45 -6.08 13.56
CA MET A 100 11.64 -6.76 14.09
C MET A 100 12.36 -5.83 15.07
N GLU A 101 12.97 -6.41 16.10
CA GLU A 101 13.71 -5.65 17.10
C GLU A 101 15.21 -5.59 16.79
N GLY A 102 15.88 -4.58 17.34
CA GLY A 102 17.32 -4.43 17.23
C GLY A 102 17.84 -4.06 15.85
N VAL A 103 17.01 -3.40 15.04
CA VAL A 103 17.39 -2.97 13.68
C VAL A 103 17.06 -1.50 13.50
N ASN A 104 17.99 -0.70 12.97
CA ASN A 104 17.68 0.65 12.50
C ASN A 104 17.00 0.54 11.13
N ASP A 105 15.68 0.52 11.13
CA ASP A 105 14.87 0.30 9.94
C ASP A 105 14.96 1.42 8.90
N ARG A 106 15.25 2.66 9.32
CA ARG A 106 15.45 3.80 8.42
C ARG A 106 16.72 3.64 7.60
N THR A 107 17.83 3.32 8.26
CA THR A 107 19.10 3.04 7.59
C THR A 107 19.00 1.82 6.68
N LEU A 108 18.34 0.76 7.17
CA LEU A 108 18.08 -0.46 6.40
C LEU A 108 17.27 -0.17 5.12
N ALA A 109 16.18 0.58 5.24
CA ALA A 109 15.35 0.96 4.10
C ALA A 109 16.11 1.83 3.08
N GLN A 110 16.99 2.71 3.56
CA GLN A 110 17.84 3.53 2.70
C GLN A 110 18.88 2.67 1.95
N GLN A 111 19.56 1.76 2.61
CA GLN A 111 20.53 0.87 1.98
C GLN A 111 19.89 -0.09 0.98
N ALA A 112 18.67 -0.56 1.25
CA ALA A 112 17.94 -1.43 0.33
C ALA A 112 17.75 -0.80 -1.06
N ARG A 113 17.71 0.52 -1.17
CA ARG A 113 17.59 1.24 -2.45
C ARG A 113 18.74 0.99 -3.41
N GLN A 114 19.96 0.75 -2.89
CA GLN A 114 21.13 0.39 -3.71
C GLN A 114 20.94 -0.93 -4.47
N PHE A 115 20.03 -1.77 -3.99
CA PHE A 115 19.65 -3.04 -4.61
C PHE A 115 18.30 -2.97 -5.36
N GLN A 116 17.86 -1.76 -5.70
CA GLN A 116 16.56 -1.51 -6.36
C GLN A 116 15.35 -2.03 -5.54
N LEU A 117 15.50 -2.08 -4.22
CA LEU A 117 14.43 -2.40 -3.29
C LEU A 117 13.97 -1.11 -2.61
N ALA A 118 12.68 -0.98 -2.41
CA ALA A 118 12.07 0.22 -1.81
C ALA A 118 11.10 -0.13 -0.67
N PRO A 119 11.55 -0.85 0.38
CA PRO A 119 10.74 -1.01 1.58
C PRO A 119 10.61 0.34 2.28
N ALA A 120 9.49 0.56 2.97
CA ALA A 120 9.39 1.71 3.86
C ALA A 120 9.77 1.30 5.28
N ALA A 121 10.45 2.19 6.01
CA ALA A 121 10.74 1.97 7.43
C ALA A 121 9.44 2.05 8.25
N LEU A 122 9.17 1.06 9.09
CA LEU A 122 7.99 1.02 9.94
C LEU A 122 7.96 2.18 10.93
N SER A 123 9.11 2.54 11.51
CA SER A 123 9.25 3.65 12.45
C SER A 123 8.82 5.00 11.87
N HIS A 124 8.79 5.13 10.54
CA HIS A 124 8.36 6.36 9.87
C HIS A 124 6.86 6.65 10.01
N PHE A 125 6.05 5.64 10.33
CA PHE A 125 4.59 5.75 10.45
C PHE A 125 4.14 6.05 11.89
N TYR A 126 5.06 6.21 12.84
CA TYR A 126 4.76 6.57 14.21
C TYR A 126 4.92 8.07 14.43
N LEU A 127 3.94 8.69 15.06
CA LEU A 127 4.00 10.10 15.49
C LEU A 127 4.91 10.27 16.73
N ASP A 128 4.87 9.29 17.63
CA ASP A 128 5.70 9.27 18.83
C ASP A 128 6.91 8.34 18.61
N PRO A 129 8.14 8.89 18.53
CA PRO A 129 9.34 8.08 18.33
C PRO A 129 9.61 7.09 19.47
N GLN A 130 9.17 7.39 20.70
CA GLN A 130 9.39 6.51 21.87
C GLN A 130 8.54 5.23 21.79
N ARG A 131 7.42 5.27 21.06
CA ARG A 131 6.54 4.13 20.82
C ARG A 131 6.78 3.45 19.48
N ALA A 132 7.75 3.95 18.71
CA ALA A 132 7.99 3.43 17.38
C ALA A 132 8.56 1.99 17.45
N ARG A 133 7.92 1.08 16.76
CA ARG A 133 8.48 -0.25 16.49
C ARG A 133 9.35 -0.18 15.24
N SER A 134 10.47 -0.89 15.26
CA SER A 134 11.32 -1.07 14.08
C SER A 134 10.75 -2.13 13.14
N GLY A 135 11.03 -2.00 11.86
CA GLY A 135 10.63 -2.97 10.87
C GLY A 135 10.51 -2.42 9.46
N LEU A 136 9.98 -3.22 8.57
CA LEU A 136 9.80 -2.86 7.16
C LEU A 136 8.34 -3.02 6.73
N VAL A 137 7.85 -2.08 5.93
CA VAL A 137 6.57 -2.17 5.25
C VAL A 137 6.84 -2.55 3.80
N LEU A 138 6.36 -3.73 3.40
CA LEU A 138 6.62 -4.36 2.10
C LEU A 138 5.37 -4.32 1.24
N GLY A 139 5.46 -3.67 0.07
CA GLY A 139 4.38 -3.63 -0.91
C GLY A 139 4.38 -4.87 -1.80
N TYR A 140 3.20 -5.45 -2.06
CA TYR A 140 3.04 -6.57 -3.00
C TYR A 140 2.14 -6.24 -4.20
N GLY A 141 1.62 -5.02 -4.28
CA GLY A 141 0.71 -4.61 -5.35
C GLY A 141 1.35 -4.63 -6.74
N ASN A 142 2.59 -4.15 -6.86
CA ASN A 142 3.29 -3.96 -8.13
C ASN A 142 4.47 -4.92 -8.35
N THR A 143 4.72 -5.83 -7.41
CA THR A 143 5.88 -6.73 -7.48
C THR A 143 5.44 -8.10 -7.99
N SER A 144 6.14 -8.65 -9.00
CA SER A 144 5.91 -10.02 -9.44
C SER A 144 6.42 -11.01 -8.38
N ALA A 145 5.75 -12.15 -8.25
CA ALA A 145 6.11 -13.18 -7.28
C ALA A 145 7.53 -13.73 -7.46
N SER A 146 8.03 -13.78 -8.69
CA SER A 146 9.40 -14.21 -8.99
C SER A 146 10.49 -13.34 -8.37
N ARG A 147 10.16 -12.10 -7.99
CA ARG A 147 11.10 -11.17 -7.36
C ARG A 147 11.13 -11.29 -5.83
N TYR A 148 10.19 -11.98 -5.20
CA TYR A 148 10.13 -12.03 -3.73
C TYR A 148 11.34 -12.70 -3.10
N LEU A 149 11.67 -13.93 -3.51
CA LEU A 149 12.80 -14.66 -2.93
C LEU A 149 14.13 -13.91 -3.09
N PRO A 150 14.57 -13.48 -4.29
CA PRO A 150 15.83 -12.76 -4.42
C PRO A 150 15.86 -11.42 -3.65
N ALA A 151 14.72 -10.70 -3.61
CA ALA A 151 14.62 -9.46 -2.83
C ALA A 151 14.75 -9.72 -1.33
N LEU A 152 14.07 -10.73 -0.81
CA LEU A 152 14.09 -11.07 0.60
C LEU A 152 15.45 -11.65 1.04
N ARG A 153 16.15 -12.40 0.20
CA ARG A 153 17.55 -12.80 0.46
C ARG A 153 18.46 -11.59 0.65
N THR A 154 18.30 -10.60 -0.21
CA THR A 154 19.05 -9.35 -0.09
C THR A 154 18.70 -8.62 1.19
N LEU A 155 17.41 -8.48 1.52
CA LEU A 155 16.97 -7.87 2.77
C LEU A 155 17.46 -8.61 4.00
N ASN A 156 17.39 -9.95 4.01
CA ASN A 156 17.88 -10.77 5.14
C ASN A 156 19.38 -10.55 5.40
N ARG A 157 20.18 -10.45 4.33
CA ARG A 157 21.63 -10.15 4.43
C ARG A 157 21.87 -8.77 5.03
N LEU A 158 21.14 -7.75 4.58
CA LEU A 158 21.22 -6.40 5.13
C LEU A 158 20.79 -6.35 6.60
N ILE A 159 19.70 -7.01 6.96
CA ILE A 159 19.24 -7.11 8.35
C ILE A 159 20.31 -7.74 9.24
N ALA A 160 20.94 -8.83 8.79
CA ALA A 160 22.00 -9.48 9.56
C ALA A 160 23.24 -8.60 9.78
N GLN A 161 23.57 -7.72 8.83
CA GLN A 161 24.66 -6.75 8.96
C GLN A 161 24.32 -5.69 10.01
N HIS A 162 23.08 -5.20 10.03
CA HIS A 162 22.62 -4.17 11.00
C HIS A 162 22.46 -4.67 12.43
N ARG A 163 22.27 -5.97 12.65
CA ARG A 163 22.18 -6.55 14.01
C ARG A 163 23.52 -6.85 14.64
N ARG A 164 24.60 -6.86 13.86
CA ARG A 164 25.97 -7.11 14.37
C ARG A 164 26.73 -5.82 14.71
N ALA A 165 26.17 -4.67 14.35
CA ALA A 165 26.71 -3.36 14.66
C ALA A 165 25.98 -2.75 15.87
#